data_86e5b13e778c538b87b5dfd2fd73e0c8
#
_entry.id   86e5b13e778c538b87b5dfd2fd73e0c8
#
_cell.length_a   1.000
_cell.length_b   1.000
_cell.length_c   1.000
_cell.angle_alpha   90.00
_cell.angle_beta   90.00
_cell.angle_gamma   90.00
#
_symmetry.space_group_name_H-M   'P 1'
#
loop_
_entity.id
_entity.type
_entity.pdbx_description
1 polymer ?
#
loop_
_entity_poly.entity_id
_entity_poly.type
_entity_poly.pdbx_seq_one_letter_code
_entity_poly.pdbx_strand_id
1 'polypeptide(L)'
;MFKHWCFCTSVLKLQNILLCHASGMGIKGISSAFDISRNTVRRYVRMYQDSGIPAEKLPSLSDARLQELFAIPGARERKPSERQVRLEALLPDYAARLSRKGMTVKKLYEEYHTGHPDGYLKASFGMKLRQFMLQTNAIGHVERRAGDQMYIDFAGDRLEIVDEATAGIRKVEVFVAILPCSHYTYCEAVWTQKKEDLIRACENAIRFYGGAPCAIVPDNLKSAVTRSGRDEPVINPAFESFAEHYGCAVVPARVRHPKDKALVENAVKLMYRSVYVDLEGQIFHNLESLNEAILRSLEKFNARNLTRRKESRRQLFEAVERDNLRPLPANRYQMRQRAVATVQRNSYVTLHKHHYSVPVQYVGKRVELVYDTDTITPVGQNVFRGQFKIFSGVNSTLV
;
A
#
# COMPACT_ATOMS: atom_id res chain seq x y z
N MET A 1 -31.76 -31.17 18.16
CA MET A 1 -30.47 -31.75 18.52
C MET A 1 -29.37 -30.68 18.42
N PHE A 2 -29.48 -29.59 19.24
CA PHE A 2 -28.54 -28.48 19.28
C PHE A 2 -28.30 -28.03 20.72
N LYS A 3 -27.49 -28.82 21.46
CA LYS A 3 -27.10 -28.54 22.85
C LYS A 3 -25.58 -28.40 23.00
N HIS A 4 -24.86 -27.72 22.07
CA HIS A 4 -23.40 -27.61 22.20
C HIS A 4 -22.80 -26.25 21.84
N TRP A 5 -23.54 -25.15 21.95
CA TRP A 5 -23.05 -23.85 21.45
C TRP A 5 -22.55 -22.87 22.52
N CYS A 6 -22.69 -23.14 23.81
CA CYS A 6 -22.19 -22.24 24.86
C CYS A 6 -20.69 -22.34 25.15
N PHE A 7 -20.08 -23.50 24.89
CA PHE A 7 -18.64 -23.71 25.10
C PHE A 7 -17.75 -23.16 23.95
N CYS A 8 -18.24 -23.22 22.74
CA CYS A 8 -17.50 -22.83 21.53
C CYS A 8 -17.17 -21.33 21.50
N THR A 9 -18.03 -20.47 22.01
CA THR A 9 -17.80 -19.00 22.04
C THR A 9 -16.67 -18.61 23.01
N SER A 10 -16.45 -19.36 24.08
CA SER A 10 -15.37 -19.09 25.03
C SER A 10 -14.01 -19.50 24.47
N VAL A 11 -13.91 -20.62 23.76
CA VAL A 11 -12.65 -21.15 23.21
C VAL A 11 -12.18 -20.35 21.99
N LEU A 12 -13.07 -20.02 21.08
CA LEU A 12 -12.78 -19.13 19.95
C LEU A 12 -12.33 -17.74 20.45
N LYS A 13 -12.94 -17.22 21.52
CA LYS A 13 -12.49 -15.98 22.16
C LYS A 13 -11.09 -16.13 22.76
N LEU A 14 -10.79 -17.26 23.39
CA LEU A 14 -9.49 -17.51 23.98
C LEU A 14 -8.38 -17.56 22.92
N GLN A 15 -8.56 -18.33 21.88
CA GLN A 15 -7.60 -18.41 20.77
C GLN A 15 -7.32 -17.02 20.18
N ASN A 16 -8.37 -16.23 19.93
CA ASN A 16 -8.24 -14.88 19.41
C ASN A 16 -7.55 -13.92 20.39
N ILE A 17 -7.76 -14.06 21.70
CA ILE A 17 -7.04 -13.29 22.73
C ILE A 17 -5.54 -13.57 22.65
N LEU A 18 -5.16 -14.84 22.56
CA LEU A 18 -3.77 -15.25 22.48
C LEU A 18 -3.10 -14.83 21.18
N LEU A 19 -3.79 -14.94 20.05
CA LEU A 19 -3.33 -14.46 18.75
C LEU A 19 -3.15 -12.93 18.72
N CYS A 20 -4.10 -12.18 19.28
CA CYS A 20 -3.97 -10.73 19.41
C CYS A 20 -2.77 -10.32 20.28
N HIS A 21 -2.48 -11.09 21.33
CA HIS A 21 -1.30 -10.86 22.15
C HIS A 21 -0.01 -11.18 21.39
N ALA A 22 0.04 -12.31 20.70
CA ALA A 22 1.17 -12.72 19.88
C ALA A 22 1.46 -11.72 18.73
N SER A 23 0.42 -11.09 18.18
CA SER A 23 0.55 -10.01 17.18
C SER A 23 0.89 -8.63 17.77
N GLY A 24 1.25 -8.56 19.07
CA GLY A 24 1.70 -7.33 19.73
C GLY A 24 0.59 -6.42 20.28
N MET A 25 -0.68 -6.88 20.32
CA MET A 25 -1.76 -6.10 20.91
C MET A 25 -1.62 -6.08 22.45
N GLY A 26 -1.57 -4.87 23.01
CA GLY A 26 -1.47 -4.71 24.48
C GLY A 26 -2.72 -5.15 25.23
N ILE A 27 -2.55 -5.52 26.52
CA ILE A 27 -3.62 -6.04 27.41
C ILE A 27 -4.86 -5.13 27.45
N LYS A 28 -4.67 -3.79 27.42
CA LYS A 28 -5.77 -2.83 27.40
C LYS A 28 -6.59 -2.90 26.11
N GLY A 29 -5.92 -3.07 24.98
CA GLY A 29 -6.56 -3.22 23.67
C GLY A 29 -7.36 -4.51 23.60
N ILE A 30 -6.76 -5.62 24.03
CA ILE A 30 -7.42 -6.95 24.08
C ILE A 30 -8.62 -6.92 25.02
N SER A 31 -8.48 -6.36 26.22
CA SER A 31 -9.56 -6.19 27.20
C SER A 31 -10.75 -5.43 26.61
N SER A 32 -10.50 -4.35 25.87
CA SER A 32 -11.54 -3.56 25.23
C SER A 32 -12.17 -4.27 24.03
N ALA A 33 -11.38 -5.00 23.22
CA ALA A 33 -11.87 -5.69 22.03
C ALA A 33 -12.78 -6.87 22.37
N PHE A 34 -12.43 -7.61 23.43
CA PHE A 34 -13.14 -8.84 23.80
C PHE A 34 -14.14 -8.67 24.95
N ASP A 35 -14.25 -7.48 25.52
CA ASP A 35 -15.09 -7.17 26.69
C ASP A 35 -14.79 -8.08 27.88
N ILE A 36 -13.51 -8.23 28.19
CA ILE A 36 -12.99 -9.08 29.26
C ILE A 36 -12.15 -8.23 30.21
N SER A 37 -12.20 -8.55 31.51
CA SER A 37 -11.41 -7.80 32.48
C SER A 37 -9.89 -7.87 32.15
N ARG A 38 -9.16 -6.78 32.40
CA ARG A 38 -7.70 -6.74 32.19
C ARG A 38 -6.98 -7.83 33.00
N ASN A 39 -7.53 -8.19 34.15
CA ASN A 39 -6.96 -9.24 34.99
C ASN A 39 -7.14 -10.63 34.36
N THR A 40 -8.29 -10.86 33.73
CA THR A 40 -8.53 -12.12 32.98
C THR A 40 -7.60 -12.22 31.78
N VAL A 41 -7.43 -11.12 31.02
CA VAL A 41 -6.48 -11.09 29.89
C VAL A 41 -5.05 -11.34 30.37
N ARG A 42 -4.60 -10.66 31.45
CA ARG A 42 -3.26 -10.90 32.03
C ARG A 42 -3.05 -12.35 32.41
N ARG A 43 -4.09 -12.99 32.99
CA ARG A 43 -4.02 -14.39 33.39
C ARG A 43 -3.84 -15.31 32.19
N TYR A 44 -4.62 -15.13 31.12
CA TYR A 44 -4.46 -15.89 29.89
C TYR A 44 -3.09 -15.67 29.22
N VAL A 45 -2.64 -14.43 29.17
CA VAL A 45 -1.32 -14.08 28.61
C VAL A 45 -0.20 -14.76 29.41
N ARG A 46 -0.27 -14.75 30.75
CA ARG A 46 0.71 -15.43 31.59
C ARG A 46 0.72 -16.93 31.36
N MET A 47 -0.48 -17.56 31.35
CA MET A 47 -0.61 -18.99 31.07
C MET A 47 -0.05 -19.35 29.68
N TYR A 48 -0.21 -18.47 28.71
CA TYR A 48 0.35 -18.64 27.37
C TYR A 48 1.89 -18.55 27.39
N GLN A 49 2.44 -17.56 28.05
CA GLN A 49 3.90 -17.43 28.21
C GLN A 49 4.51 -18.62 28.94
N ASP A 50 3.85 -19.07 30.02
CA ASP A 50 4.28 -20.25 30.79
C ASP A 50 4.17 -21.55 29.99
N SER A 51 3.26 -21.63 29.02
CA SER A 51 3.08 -22.84 28.18
C SER A 51 4.18 -23.06 27.15
N GLY A 52 4.97 -22.03 26.81
CA GLY A 52 6.04 -22.11 25.82
C GLY A 52 5.58 -22.41 24.38
N ILE A 53 4.28 -22.29 24.09
CA ILE A 53 3.71 -22.62 22.77
C ILE A 53 4.07 -21.49 21.78
N PRO A 54 4.71 -21.81 20.62
CA PRO A 54 4.99 -20.80 19.57
C PRO A 54 3.68 -20.25 18.99
N ALA A 55 3.68 -18.94 18.64
CA ALA A 55 2.52 -18.26 18.10
C ALA A 55 1.96 -18.92 16.82
N GLU A 56 2.84 -19.48 16.00
CA GLU A 56 2.52 -20.18 14.75
C GLU A 56 1.69 -21.46 14.98
N LYS A 57 1.80 -22.08 16.14
CA LYS A 57 1.04 -23.30 16.50
C LYS A 57 -0.33 -22.99 17.10
N LEU A 58 -0.60 -21.75 17.53
CA LEU A 58 -1.89 -21.39 18.13
C LEU A 58 -3.10 -21.65 17.20
N PRO A 59 -3.06 -21.36 15.89
CA PRO A 59 -4.18 -21.63 15.00
C PRO A 59 -4.47 -23.12 14.79
N SER A 60 -3.49 -23.98 14.97
CA SER A 60 -3.59 -25.43 14.76
C SER A 60 -4.04 -26.21 16.00
N LEU A 61 -4.15 -25.56 17.17
CA LEU A 61 -4.60 -26.20 18.38
C LEU A 61 -6.10 -26.48 18.33
N SER A 62 -6.49 -27.70 18.68
CA SER A 62 -7.91 -28.06 18.82
C SER A 62 -8.55 -27.34 20.01
N ASP A 63 -9.86 -27.12 19.93
CA ASP A 63 -10.64 -26.48 21.00
C ASP A 63 -10.50 -27.23 22.33
N ALA A 64 -10.46 -28.55 22.31
CA ALA A 64 -10.27 -29.38 23.48
C ALA A 64 -8.90 -29.14 24.15
N ARG A 65 -7.85 -28.99 23.33
CA ARG A 65 -6.49 -28.74 23.84
C ARG A 65 -6.34 -27.32 24.39
N LEU A 66 -6.99 -26.34 23.79
CA LEU A 66 -7.04 -24.97 24.30
C LEU A 66 -7.77 -24.91 25.65
N GLN A 67 -8.87 -25.64 25.80
CA GLN A 67 -9.60 -25.74 27.08
C GLN A 67 -8.73 -26.35 28.17
N GLU A 68 -8.06 -27.47 27.88
CA GLU A 68 -7.19 -28.15 28.83
C GLU A 68 -6.03 -27.22 29.30
N LEU A 69 -5.38 -26.55 28.40
CA LEU A 69 -4.22 -25.71 28.70
C LEU A 69 -4.55 -24.41 29.41
N PHE A 70 -5.71 -23.81 29.10
CA PHE A 70 -6.06 -22.45 29.54
C PHE A 70 -7.35 -22.40 30.36
N ALA A 71 -7.85 -23.52 30.89
CA ALA A 71 -9.01 -23.54 31.78
C ALA A 71 -8.74 -22.71 33.05
N ILE A 72 -9.64 -21.79 33.35
CA ILE A 72 -9.61 -21.03 34.60
C ILE A 72 -10.56 -21.67 35.59
N PRO A 73 -10.06 -22.30 36.65
CA PRO A 73 -10.92 -22.89 37.68
C PRO A 73 -11.82 -21.81 38.31
N GLY A 74 -13.13 -22.12 38.41
CA GLY A 74 -14.10 -21.24 39.10
C GLY A 74 -14.64 -20.05 38.29
N ALA A 75 -14.43 -19.98 36.98
CA ALA A 75 -15.08 -18.98 36.12
C ALA A 75 -16.61 -19.25 36.08
N ARG A 76 -17.41 -18.38 36.71
CA ARG A 76 -18.89 -18.45 36.63
C ARG A 76 -19.33 -18.01 35.23
N GLU A 77 -19.99 -18.89 34.51
CA GLU A 77 -20.64 -18.55 33.23
C GLU A 77 -21.86 -17.64 33.51
N ARG A 78 -21.80 -16.39 33.01
CA ARG A 78 -22.97 -15.53 32.93
C ARG A 78 -23.80 -15.97 31.72
N LYS A 79 -25.02 -16.45 31.93
CA LYS A 79 -25.96 -16.71 30.83
C LYS A 79 -26.20 -15.39 30.09
N PRO A 80 -26.03 -15.33 28.77
CA PRO A 80 -26.31 -14.11 28.02
C PRO A 80 -27.79 -13.73 28.12
N SER A 81 -28.09 -12.46 28.26
CA SER A 81 -29.50 -11.99 28.28
C SER A 81 -30.13 -12.19 26.89
N GLU A 82 -31.46 -12.35 26.84
CA GLU A 82 -32.18 -12.52 25.56
C GLU A 82 -31.91 -11.39 24.58
N ARG A 83 -31.85 -10.13 25.05
CA ARG A 83 -31.49 -8.97 24.22
C ARG A 83 -30.05 -9.04 23.68
N GLN A 84 -29.15 -9.71 24.40
CA GLN A 84 -27.77 -9.94 23.94
C GLN A 84 -27.74 -10.96 22.83
N VAL A 85 -28.44 -12.08 22.99
CA VAL A 85 -28.54 -13.15 21.98
C VAL A 85 -29.15 -12.59 20.68
N ARG A 86 -30.23 -11.81 20.80
CA ARG A 86 -30.89 -11.16 19.65
C ARG A 86 -29.94 -10.21 18.90
N LEU A 87 -29.22 -9.35 19.61
CA LEU A 87 -28.27 -8.44 18.97
C LEU A 87 -27.09 -9.19 18.35
N GLU A 88 -26.52 -10.18 19.03
CA GLU A 88 -25.39 -10.98 18.52
C GLU A 88 -25.73 -11.69 17.21
N ALA A 89 -26.97 -12.13 17.01
CA ALA A 89 -27.43 -12.72 15.76
C ALA A 89 -27.49 -11.69 14.59
N LEU A 90 -27.71 -10.42 14.90
CA LEU A 90 -27.80 -9.33 13.89
C LEU A 90 -26.45 -8.67 13.58
N LEU A 91 -25.46 -8.79 14.47
CA LEU A 91 -24.17 -8.13 14.30
C LEU A 91 -23.44 -8.49 13.00
N PRO A 92 -23.45 -9.74 12.49
CA PRO A 92 -22.81 -10.07 11.21
C PRO A 92 -23.40 -9.28 10.03
N ASP A 93 -24.71 -9.18 9.93
CA ASP A 93 -25.38 -8.41 8.88
C ASP A 93 -25.09 -6.92 9.00
N TYR A 94 -25.20 -6.35 10.20
CA TYR A 94 -24.87 -4.94 10.44
C TYR A 94 -23.42 -4.60 10.13
N ALA A 95 -22.48 -5.48 10.46
CA ALA A 95 -21.07 -5.31 10.13
C ALA A 95 -20.82 -5.34 8.61
N ALA A 96 -21.46 -6.27 7.90
CA ALA A 96 -21.39 -6.35 6.44
C ALA A 96 -22.01 -5.11 5.76
N ARG A 97 -23.12 -4.62 6.27
CA ARG A 97 -23.82 -3.45 5.72
C ARG A 97 -23.09 -2.12 6.02
N LEU A 98 -22.37 -2.03 7.13
CA LEU A 98 -21.59 -0.84 7.48
C LEU A 98 -20.46 -0.56 6.47
N SER A 99 -20.00 -1.57 5.72
CA SER A 99 -19.02 -1.40 4.64
C SER A 99 -19.60 -0.75 3.36
N ARG A 100 -20.92 -0.62 3.24
CA ARG A 100 -21.57 -0.02 2.06
C ARG A 100 -21.48 1.51 2.12
N LYS A 101 -21.21 2.14 0.98
CA LYS A 101 -21.14 3.61 0.85
C LYS A 101 -22.43 4.27 1.36
N GLY A 102 -22.31 5.24 2.27
CA GLY A 102 -23.44 5.98 2.86
C GLY A 102 -24.12 5.31 4.04
N MET A 103 -23.74 4.08 4.43
CA MET A 103 -24.24 3.44 5.64
C MET A 103 -23.51 3.99 6.88
N THR A 104 -24.25 4.30 7.93
CA THR A 104 -23.69 4.81 9.19
C THR A 104 -24.19 3.99 10.38
N VAL A 105 -23.41 4.00 11.47
CA VAL A 105 -23.83 3.35 12.74
C VAL A 105 -25.15 3.94 13.25
N LYS A 106 -25.39 5.24 13.03
CA LYS A 106 -26.64 5.90 13.39
C LYS A 106 -27.83 5.27 12.68
N LYS A 107 -27.74 5.09 11.36
CA LYS A 107 -28.82 4.52 10.55
C LYS A 107 -29.10 3.05 10.90
N LEU A 108 -28.04 2.25 11.14
CA LEU A 108 -28.18 0.87 11.60
C LEU A 108 -28.81 0.79 13.00
N TYR A 109 -28.49 1.74 13.88
CA TYR A 109 -29.11 1.82 15.20
C TYR A 109 -30.60 2.19 15.12
N GLU A 110 -30.98 3.14 14.27
CA GLU A 110 -32.39 3.53 14.07
C GLU A 110 -33.24 2.33 13.61
N GLU A 111 -32.72 1.55 12.68
CA GLU A 111 -33.32 0.29 12.20
C GLU A 111 -33.42 -0.76 13.32
N TYR A 112 -32.33 -0.98 14.05
CA TYR A 112 -32.30 -1.89 15.19
C TYR A 112 -33.34 -1.50 16.26
N HIS A 113 -33.40 -0.22 16.61
CA HIS A 113 -34.28 0.27 17.68
C HIS A 113 -35.76 0.22 17.27
N THR A 114 -36.06 0.43 15.99
CA THR A 114 -37.44 0.27 15.47
C THR A 114 -37.93 -1.17 15.60
N GLY A 115 -37.06 -2.16 15.29
CA GLY A 115 -37.40 -3.57 15.43
C GLY A 115 -37.31 -4.12 16.87
N HIS A 116 -36.55 -3.43 17.74
CA HIS A 116 -36.28 -3.86 19.11
C HIS A 116 -36.27 -2.68 20.08
N PRO A 117 -37.48 -2.13 20.45
CA PRO A 117 -37.57 -0.99 21.36
C PRO A 117 -37.02 -1.27 22.77
N ASP A 118 -37.07 -2.54 23.20
CA ASP A 118 -36.52 -3.06 24.46
C ASP A 118 -34.99 -3.40 24.40
N GLY A 119 -34.39 -3.16 23.27
CA GLY A 119 -33.01 -3.49 22.97
C GLY A 119 -31.98 -2.62 23.67
N TYR A 120 -30.75 -2.65 23.13
CA TYR A 120 -29.64 -1.83 23.63
C TYR A 120 -29.78 -0.38 23.19
N LEU A 121 -29.41 0.56 24.05
CA LEU A 121 -29.31 1.97 23.72
C LEU A 121 -28.13 2.20 22.72
N LYS A 122 -28.18 3.33 22.01
CA LYS A 122 -27.27 3.70 20.93
C LYS A 122 -25.77 3.53 21.28
N ALA A 123 -25.36 3.96 22.48
CA ALA A 123 -23.98 3.83 22.94
C ALA A 123 -23.56 2.36 23.06
N SER A 124 -24.40 1.55 23.71
CA SER A 124 -24.13 0.11 23.90
C SER A 124 -24.19 -0.68 22.59
N PHE A 125 -25.14 -0.36 21.69
CA PHE A 125 -25.22 -0.93 20.35
C PHE A 125 -23.93 -0.64 19.56
N GLY A 126 -23.51 0.63 19.49
CA GLY A 126 -22.31 1.04 18.78
C GLY A 126 -21.03 0.41 19.35
N MET A 127 -20.96 0.25 20.69
CA MET A 127 -19.86 -0.44 21.35
C MET A 127 -19.83 -1.92 20.97
N LYS A 128 -20.97 -2.63 21.04
CA LYS A 128 -21.05 -4.06 20.70
C LYS A 128 -20.76 -4.34 19.21
N LEU A 129 -21.27 -3.49 18.30
CA LEU A 129 -20.96 -3.58 16.88
C LEU A 129 -19.45 -3.38 16.62
N ARG A 130 -18.85 -2.40 17.27
CA ARG A 130 -17.40 -2.17 17.18
C ARG A 130 -16.59 -3.33 17.74
N GLN A 131 -16.99 -3.90 18.87
CA GLN A 131 -16.35 -5.09 19.45
C GLN A 131 -16.44 -6.29 18.52
N PHE A 132 -17.60 -6.55 17.94
CA PHE A 132 -17.80 -7.60 16.95
C PHE A 132 -16.89 -7.41 15.73
N MET A 133 -16.83 -6.20 15.19
CA MET A 133 -15.93 -5.88 14.06
C MET A 133 -14.45 -6.07 14.43
N LEU A 134 -14.05 -5.70 15.65
CA LEU A 134 -12.68 -5.92 16.11
C LEU A 134 -12.36 -7.41 16.27
N GLN A 135 -13.29 -8.19 16.79
CA GLN A 135 -13.13 -9.65 16.96
C GLN A 135 -13.05 -10.38 15.62
N THR A 136 -13.92 -10.02 14.65
CA THR A 136 -13.90 -10.61 13.31
C THR A 136 -12.72 -10.14 12.46
N ASN A 137 -12.26 -8.90 12.66
CA ASN A 137 -11.08 -8.37 11.98
C ASN A 137 -9.76 -8.80 12.63
N ALA A 138 -9.76 -9.23 13.90
CA ALA A 138 -8.56 -9.76 14.56
C ALA A 138 -8.04 -11.06 13.91
N ILE A 139 -8.91 -11.78 13.19
CA ILE A 139 -8.56 -12.99 12.42
C ILE A 139 -7.91 -12.62 11.05
N GLY A 140 -7.95 -11.38 10.67
CA GLY A 140 -7.45 -10.91 9.37
C GLY A 140 -6.30 -9.92 9.47
N HIS A 141 -5.33 -10.15 10.35
CA HIS A 141 -4.01 -9.53 10.16
C HIS A 141 -3.40 -10.13 8.90
N VAL A 142 -3.44 -9.38 7.81
CA VAL A 142 -2.59 -9.64 6.66
C VAL A 142 -1.16 -9.42 7.18
N GLU A 143 -0.45 -10.51 7.47
CA GLU A 143 0.98 -10.44 7.73
C GLU A 143 1.63 -9.84 6.47
N ARG A 144 2.12 -8.64 6.60
CA ARG A 144 2.83 -7.96 5.53
C ARG A 144 4.29 -8.32 5.65
N ARG A 145 4.74 -9.16 4.72
CA ARG A 145 6.13 -9.59 4.67
C ARG A 145 7.01 -8.39 4.34
N ALA A 146 8.14 -8.32 5.04
CA ALA A 146 9.14 -7.29 4.80
C ALA A 146 9.71 -7.40 3.38
N GLY A 147 9.86 -6.28 2.68
CA GLY A 147 10.38 -6.22 1.32
C GLY A 147 9.48 -6.80 0.23
N ASP A 148 8.27 -7.26 0.57
CA ASP A 148 7.37 -7.91 -0.39
C ASP A 148 6.71 -6.89 -1.34
N GLN A 149 6.20 -5.79 -0.82
CA GLN A 149 5.40 -4.84 -1.60
C GLN A 149 5.76 -3.39 -1.31
N MET A 150 5.65 -2.54 -2.33
CA MET A 150 5.63 -1.10 -2.24
C MET A 150 4.32 -0.59 -2.85
N TYR A 151 3.51 0.07 -2.05
CA TYR A 151 2.30 0.73 -2.55
C TYR A 151 2.61 2.12 -3.03
N ILE A 152 2.02 2.51 -4.15
CA ILE A 152 2.22 3.83 -4.76
C ILE A 152 0.88 4.49 -5.10
N ASP A 153 0.81 5.80 -4.88
CA ASP A 153 -0.34 6.62 -5.21
C ASP A 153 0.07 8.09 -5.42
N PHE A 154 -0.84 8.91 -5.93
CA PHE A 154 -0.71 10.37 -5.92
C PHE A 154 -1.64 10.96 -4.87
N ALA A 155 -1.14 11.94 -4.14
CA ALA A 155 -1.97 12.73 -3.24
C ALA A 155 -3.04 13.50 -4.05
N GLY A 156 -4.28 13.57 -3.52
CA GLY A 156 -5.38 14.25 -4.20
C GLY A 156 -5.20 15.77 -4.27
N ASP A 157 -4.57 16.36 -3.24
CA ASP A 157 -4.31 17.80 -3.18
C ASP A 157 -2.94 18.12 -3.76
N ARG A 158 -2.88 19.16 -4.56
CA ARG A 158 -1.69 19.64 -5.25
C ARG A 158 -0.97 20.69 -4.42
N LEU A 159 0.36 20.70 -4.51
CA LEU A 159 1.18 21.81 -4.02
C LEU A 159 1.39 22.83 -5.15
N GLU A 160 1.89 23.99 -4.79
CA GLU A 160 2.04 25.12 -5.71
C GLU A 160 3.49 25.62 -5.74
N ILE A 161 3.93 26.00 -6.93
CA ILE A 161 5.21 26.66 -7.20
C ILE A 161 4.89 28.00 -7.84
N VAL A 162 5.52 29.05 -7.37
CA VAL A 162 5.38 30.43 -7.90
C VAL A 162 6.56 30.72 -8.80
N ASP A 163 6.30 31.03 -10.05
CA ASP A 163 7.33 31.44 -11.00
C ASP A 163 7.85 32.84 -10.64
N GLU A 164 9.15 32.96 -10.43
CA GLU A 164 9.78 34.24 -10.00
C GLU A 164 9.62 35.37 -11.02
N ALA A 165 9.62 35.06 -12.32
CA ALA A 165 9.59 36.07 -13.38
C ALA A 165 8.17 36.55 -13.67
N THR A 166 7.17 35.67 -13.60
CA THR A 166 5.80 35.96 -14.02
C THR A 166 4.82 36.05 -12.85
N ALA A 167 5.24 35.72 -11.64
CA ALA A 167 4.38 35.48 -10.46
C ALA A 167 3.24 34.47 -10.72
N GLY A 168 3.36 33.71 -11.80
CA GLY A 168 2.39 32.67 -12.16
C GLY A 168 2.43 31.49 -11.21
N ILE A 169 1.26 31.02 -10.77
CA ILE A 169 1.15 29.83 -9.92
C ILE A 169 1.05 28.57 -10.79
N ARG A 170 1.94 27.64 -10.55
CA ARG A 170 1.95 26.32 -11.20
C ARG A 170 1.70 25.21 -10.17
N LYS A 171 0.66 24.42 -10.40
CA LYS A 171 0.32 23.28 -9.53
C LYS A 171 1.18 22.07 -9.88
N VAL A 172 1.63 21.36 -8.85
CA VAL A 172 2.41 20.12 -8.95
C VAL A 172 1.70 18.99 -8.25
N GLU A 173 1.88 17.80 -8.76
CA GLU A 173 1.35 16.56 -8.17
C GLU A 173 2.31 16.06 -7.08
N VAL A 174 1.81 15.36 -6.06
CA VAL A 174 2.65 14.78 -5.03
C VAL A 174 2.53 13.26 -5.09
N PHE A 175 3.63 12.61 -5.42
CA PHE A 175 3.77 11.16 -5.42
C PHE A 175 4.04 10.65 -4.01
N VAL A 176 3.45 9.51 -3.68
CA VAL A 176 3.61 8.84 -2.37
C VAL A 176 3.90 7.38 -2.60
N ALA A 177 4.93 6.87 -1.94
CA ALA A 177 5.24 5.45 -1.86
C ALA A 177 5.34 5.00 -0.40
N ILE A 178 4.86 3.81 -0.08
CA ILE A 178 4.91 3.25 1.27
C ILE A 178 5.28 1.78 1.26
N LEU A 179 6.16 1.39 2.16
CA LEU A 179 6.45 0.00 2.48
C LEU A 179 5.49 -0.47 3.58
N PRO A 180 4.65 -1.49 3.33
CA PRO A 180 3.52 -1.82 4.22
C PRO A 180 3.92 -2.47 5.53
N CYS A 181 5.11 -3.05 5.66
CA CYS A 181 5.59 -3.71 6.88
C CYS A 181 6.02 -2.67 7.94
N SER A 182 6.91 -1.76 7.59
CA SER A 182 7.43 -0.70 8.47
C SER A 182 6.58 0.56 8.49
N HIS A 183 5.70 0.75 7.49
CA HIS A 183 5.03 2.01 7.15
C HIS A 183 6.03 3.12 6.77
N TYR A 184 7.25 2.76 6.38
CA TYR A 184 8.26 3.71 5.94
C TYR A 184 7.80 4.34 4.62
N THR A 185 7.70 5.66 4.61
CA THR A 185 7.04 6.41 3.55
C THR A 185 8.04 7.28 2.81
N TYR A 186 7.89 7.37 1.51
CA TYR A 186 8.55 8.32 0.61
C TYR A 186 7.50 9.20 -0.06
N CYS A 187 7.81 10.47 -0.27
CA CYS A 187 7.01 11.37 -1.10
C CYS A 187 7.89 12.42 -1.78
N GLU A 188 7.47 12.83 -2.96
CA GLU A 188 8.07 13.92 -3.72
C GLU A 188 7.03 14.62 -4.59
N ALA A 189 7.25 15.91 -4.89
CA ALA A 189 6.49 16.65 -5.88
C ALA A 189 7.02 16.37 -7.28
N VAL A 190 6.11 16.21 -8.23
CA VAL A 190 6.40 16.00 -9.65
C VAL A 190 5.49 16.89 -10.50
N TRP A 191 5.89 17.16 -11.75
CA TRP A 191 5.11 18.07 -12.61
C TRP A 191 3.76 17.49 -13.02
N THR A 192 3.68 16.20 -13.28
CA THR A 192 2.48 15.56 -13.83
C THR A 192 2.33 14.14 -13.29
N GLN A 193 1.14 13.56 -13.45
CA GLN A 193 0.90 12.12 -13.23
C GLN A 193 1.21 11.26 -14.46
N LYS A 194 1.95 11.78 -15.45
CA LYS A 194 2.31 11.01 -16.64
C LYS A 194 3.29 9.89 -16.29
N LYS A 195 3.40 8.90 -17.18
CA LYS A 195 4.25 7.73 -16.98
C LYS A 195 5.72 8.07 -16.73
N GLU A 196 6.22 9.14 -17.37
CA GLU A 196 7.59 9.61 -17.23
C GLU A 196 7.89 10.06 -15.79
N ASP A 197 7.02 10.90 -15.24
CA ASP A 197 7.14 11.40 -13.88
C ASP A 197 6.89 10.30 -12.85
N LEU A 198 5.91 9.40 -13.11
CA LEU A 198 5.64 8.24 -12.26
C LEU A 198 6.85 7.29 -12.17
N ILE A 199 7.45 6.94 -13.30
CA ILE A 199 8.63 6.04 -13.36
C ILE A 199 9.80 6.66 -12.60
N ARG A 200 10.06 7.97 -12.81
CA ARG A 200 11.12 8.69 -12.11
C ARG A 200 10.88 8.72 -10.60
N ALA A 201 9.64 9.01 -10.18
CA ALA A 201 9.28 9.04 -8.76
C ALA A 201 9.38 7.66 -8.11
N CYS A 202 8.97 6.58 -8.80
CA CYS A 202 9.17 5.22 -8.33
C CYS A 202 10.66 4.85 -8.21
N GLU A 203 11.48 5.26 -9.15
CA GLU A 203 12.93 5.06 -9.07
C GLU A 203 13.54 5.77 -7.87
N ASN A 204 13.17 7.03 -7.65
CA ASN A 204 13.64 7.81 -6.50
C ASN A 204 13.20 7.17 -5.17
N ALA A 205 11.97 6.65 -5.09
CA ALA A 205 11.48 5.92 -3.93
C ALA A 205 12.31 4.65 -3.66
N ILE A 206 12.55 3.83 -4.67
CA ILE A 206 13.37 2.61 -4.58
C ILE A 206 14.79 2.95 -4.10
N ARG A 207 15.37 4.03 -4.61
CA ARG A 207 16.69 4.50 -4.18
C ARG A 207 16.70 5.06 -2.77
N PHE A 208 15.66 5.78 -2.37
CA PHE A 208 15.49 6.26 -1.00
C PHE A 208 15.41 5.12 0.01
N TYR A 209 14.76 4.01 -0.36
CA TYR A 209 14.72 2.79 0.46
C TYR A 209 16.05 2.01 0.44
N GLY A 210 16.91 2.28 -0.53
CA GLY A 210 18.19 1.56 -0.69
C GLY A 210 18.05 0.15 -1.24
N GLY A 211 16.86 -0.22 -1.75
CA GLY A 211 16.58 -1.52 -2.34
C GLY A 211 15.20 -1.60 -2.97
N ALA A 212 14.99 -2.59 -3.82
CA ALA A 212 13.76 -2.80 -4.56
C ALA A 212 12.84 -3.82 -3.87
N PRO A 213 11.52 -3.58 -3.79
CA PRO A 213 10.56 -4.56 -3.27
C PRO A 213 10.33 -5.71 -4.26
N CYS A 214 9.69 -6.80 -3.83
CA CYS A 214 9.30 -7.86 -4.75
C CYS A 214 8.21 -7.42 -5.72
N ALA A 215 7.29 -6.54 -5.28
CA ALA A 215 6.21 -6.03 -6.11
C ALA A 215 5.93 -4.54 -5.88
N ILE A 216 5.51 -3.86 -6.94
CA ILE A 216 4.97 -2.49 -6.90
C ILE A 216 3.46 -2.60 -7.06
N VAL A 217 2.72 -1.95 -6.17
CA VAL A 217 1.25 -2.00 -6.12
C VAL A 217 0.67 -0.61 -6.39
N PRO A 218 0.34 -0.28 -7.65
CA PRO A 218 -0.30 1.00 -7.98
C PRO A 218 -1.80 0.96 -7.60
N ASP A 219 -2.30 2.06 -6.96
CA ASP A 219 -3.73 2.23 -6.72
C ASP A 219 -4.41 2.97 -7.87
N ASN A 220 -4.98 2.22 -8.82
CA ASN A 220 -5.75 2.74 -9.97
C ASN A 220 -5.05 3.84 -10.80
N LEU A 221 -3.73 3.88 -10.82
CA LEU A 221 -2.98 4.87 -11.60
C LEU A 221 -3.04 4.54 -13.09
N LYS A 222 -3.71 5.40 -13.88
CA LYS A 222 -3.81 5.25 -15.34
C LYS A 222 -2.46 5.23 -16.05
N SER A 223 -1.45 5.85 -15.46
CA SER A 223 -0.08 5.85 -15.96
C SER A 223 0.66 4.53 -15.75
N ALA A 224 0.26 3.73 -14.76
CA ALA A 224 0.78 2.40 -14.50
C ALA A 224 -0.08 1.29 -15.12
N VAL A 225 -1.43 1.47 -15.13
CA VAL A 225 -2.40 0.47 -15.58
C VAL A 225 -3.29 1.08 -16.65
N THR A 226 -3.14 0.64 -17.89
CA THR A 226 -3.85 1.20 -19.05
C THR A 226 -5.35 0.81 -19.06
N ARG A 227 -5.69 -0.33 -18.51
CA ARG A 227 -7.07 -0.85 -18.43
C ARG A 227 -7.29 -1.55 -17.09
N SER A 228 -8.11 -0.95 -16.24
CA SER A 228 -8.60 -1.59 -15.02
C SER A 228 -9.99 -2.18 -15.30
N GLY A 229 -10.16 -3.50 -15.20
CA GLY A 229 -11.41 -4.20 -15.46
C GLY A 229 -11.58 -5.46 -14.61
N ARG A 230 -12.73 -6.17 -14.80
CA ARG A 230 -12.93 -7.50 -14.19
C ARG A 230 -12.01 -8.56 -14.78
N ASP A 231 -11.55 -8.32 -16.01
CA ASP A 231 -10.55 -9.11 -16.72
C ASP A 231 -9.15 -8.66 -16.31
N GLU A 232 -8.10 -9.35 -16.74
CA GLU A 232 -6.72 -9.08 -16.39
C GLU A 232 -6.35 -7.60 -16.65
N PRO A 233 -5.78 -6.88 -15.67
CA PRO A 233 -5.38 -5.49 -15.82
C PRO A 233 -4.24 -5.39 -16.85
N VAL A 234 -4.34 -4.48 -17.80
CA VAL A 234 -3.27 -4.22 -18.77
C VAL A 234 -2.31 -3.20 -18.19
N ILE A 235 -1.10 -3.64 -17.90
CA ILE A 235 -0.02 -2.78 -17.37
C ILE A 235 0.55 -1.94 -18.51
N ASN A 236 0.97 -0.72 -18.21
CA ASN A 236 1.68 0.11 -19.17
C ASN A 236 3.05 -0.50 -19.50
N PRO A 237 3.39 -0.79 -20.75
CA PRO A 237 4.62 -1.49 -21.11
C PRO A 237 5.91 -0.78 -20.65
N ALA A 238 5.91 0.56 -20.60
CA ALA A 238 7.07 1.30 -20.08
C ALA A 238 7.23 1.13 -18.57
N PHE A 239 6.11 1.07 -17.83
CA PHE A 239 6.14 0.84 -16.39
C PHE A 239 6.48 -0.61 -16.06
N GLU A 240 6.04 -1.56 -16.86
CA GLU A 240 6.40 -2.98 -16.77
C GLU A 240 7.91 -3.18 -16.98
N SER A 241 8.47 -2.61 -18.05
CA SER A 241 9.91 -2.64 -18.31
C SER A 241 10.74 -1.99 -17.19
N PHE A 242 10.23 -0.92 -16.57
CA PHE A 242 10.83 -0.33 -15.38
C PHE A 242 10.84 -1.31 -14.21
N ALA A 243 9.70 -1.93 -13.93
CA ALA A 243 9.59 -2.89 -12.84
C ALA A 243 10.51 -4.11 -13.06
N GLU A 244 10.57 -4.65 -14.27
CA GLU A 244 11.48 -5.74 -14.65
C GLU A 244 12.95 -5.37 -14.42
N HIS A 245 13.36 -4.14 -14.77
CA HIS A 245 14.73 -3.66 -14.54
C HIS A 245 15.16 -3.74 -13.07
N TYR A 246 14.22 -3.45 -12.15
CA TYR A 246 14.44 -3.55 -10.70
C TYR A 246 14.07 -4.92 -10.12
N GLY A 247 13.67 -5.88 -10.97
CA GLY A 247 13.24 -7.22 -10.56
C GLY A 247 11.91 -7.21 -9.80
N CYS A 248 11.08 -6.19 -9.97
CA CYS A 248 9.77 -6.05 -9.32
C CYS A 248 8.65 -6.60 -10.21
N ALA A 249 7.64 -7.23 -9.61
CA ALA A 249 6.36 -7.47 -10.27
C ALA A 249 5.46 -6.23 -10.17
N VAL A 250 4.63 -5.97 -11.17
CA VAL A 250 3.56 -4.97 -11.04
C VAL A 250 2.26 -5.69 -10.70
N VAL A 251 1.72 -5.43 -9.51
CA VAL A 251 0.50 -6.07 -9.01
C VAL A 251 -0.53 -4.98 -8.69
N PRO A 252 -1.41 -4.61 -9.63
CA PRO A 252 -2.41 -3.59 -9.38
C PRO A 252 -3.30 -3.94 -8.18
N ALA A 253 -3.66 -2.93 -7.37
CA ALA A 253 -4.53 -3.12 -6.22
C ALA A 253 -5.85 -3.77 -6.63
N ARG A 254 -6.27 -4.81 -5.91
CA ARG A 254 -7.47 -5.58 -6.24
C ARG A 254 -8.72 -4.71 -6.12
N VAL A 255 -9.53 -4.70 -7.18
CA VAL A 255 -10.84 -4.06 -7.16
C VAL A 255 -11.70 -4.75 -6.09
N ARG A 256 -12.25 -3.97 -5.12
CA ARG A 256 -13.08 -4.43 -3.98
C ARG A 256 -12.36 -5.08 -2.80
N HIS A 257 -11.04 -4.91 -2.64
CA HIS A 257 -10.37 -5.25 -1.38
C HIS A 257 -10.01 -3.96 -0.58
N PRO A 258 -10.95 -3.41 0.22
CA PRO A 258 -10.75 -2.13 0.90
C PRO A 258 -9.61 -2.15 1.93
N LYS A 259 -9.17 -3.33 2.37
CA LYS A 259 -8.06 -3.46 3.33
C LYS A 259 -6.70 -3.12 2.71
N ASP A 260 -6.51 -3.38 1.41
CA ASP A 260 -5.26 -3.07 0.71
C ASP A 260 -5.15 -1.56 0.46
N LYS A 261 -6.27 -0.92 0.07
CA LYS A 261 -6.39 0.54 -0.10
C LYS A 261 -6.24 1.32 1.21
N ALA A 262 -6.83 0.83 2.28
CA ALA A 262 -6.88 1.55 3.57
C ALA A 262 -5.49 1.94 4.10
N LEU A 263 -4.44 1.19 3.75
CA LEU A 263 -3.08 1.48 4.19
C LEU A 263 -2.49 2.69 3.46
N VAL A 264 -2.60 2.71 2.14
CA VAL A 264 -2.09 3.82 1.31
C VAL A 264 -2.92 5.08 1.57
N GLU A 265 -4.25 4.97 1.58
CA GLU A 265 -5.13 6.10 1.93
C GLU A 265 -4.81 6.68 3.30
N ASN A 266 -4.52 5.83 4.30
CA ASN A 266 -4.14 6.28 5.63
C ASN A 266 -2.74 6.93 5.64
N ALA A 267 -1.79 6.40 4.88
CA ALA A 267 -0.46 7.00 4.72
C ALA A 267 -0.55 8.39 4.09
N VAL A 268 -1.33 8.53 3.01
CA VAL A 268 -1.61 9.82 2.36
C VAL A 268 -2.25 10.80 3.36
N LYS A 269 -3.27 10.38 4.12
CA LYS A 269 -3.92 11.23 5.15
C LYS A 269 -2.94 11.67 6.24
N LEU A 270 -2.04 10.80 6.69
CA LEU A 270 -1.04 11.12 7.68
C LEU A 270 0.04 12.06 7.11
N MET A 271 0.38 11.89 5.82
CA MET A 271 1.28 12.78 5.10
C MET A 271 0.69 14.19 5.00
N TYR A 272 -0.61 14.34 4.67
CA TYR A 272 -1.28 15.65 4.70
C TYR A 272 -1.12 16.35 6.05
N ARG A 273 -1.37 15.63 7.15
CA ARG A 273 -1.29 16.18 8.50
C ARG A 273 0.13 16.48 8.99
N SER A 274 1.13 16.06 8.26
CA SER A 274 2.54 16.24 8.65
C SER A 274 3.28 17.08 7.62
N VAL A 275 3.40 16.59 6.38
CA VAL A 275 4.19 17.27 5.34
C VAL A 275 3.51 18.53 4.86
N TYR A 276 2.21 18.47 4.51
CA TYR A 276 1.51 19.65 3.99
C TYR A 276 1.37 20.76 5.05
N VAL A 277 1.12 20.39 6.31
CA VAL A 277 1.06 21.37 7.41
C VAL A 277 2.42 22.01 7.67
N ASP A 278 3.51 21.24 7.60
CA ASP A 278 4.87 21.78 7.76
C ASP A 278 5.27 22.76 6.60
N LEU A 279 4.63 22.61 5.42
CA LEU A 279 4.87 23.46 4.24
C LEU A 279 3.89 24.65 4.14
N GLU A 280 2.87 24.70 4.98
CA GLU A 280 1.87 25.76 4.96
C GLU A 280 2.50 27.15 5.14
N GLY A 281 2.15 28.09 4.27
CA GLY A 281 2.68 29.45 4.29
C GLY A 281 4.09 29.62 3.70
N GLN A 282 4.73 28.56 3.20
CA GLN A 282 6.01 28.64 2.51
C GLN A 282 5.77 28.84 1.00
N ILE A 283 6.62 29.66 0.39
CA ILE A 283 6.59 29.91 -1.06
C ILE A 283 7.80 29.22 -1.69
N PHE A 284 7.57 28.46 -2.74
CA PHE A 284 8.60 27.75 -3.50
C PHE A 284 8.62 28.22 -4.95
N HIS A 285 9.80 28.45 -5.50
CA HIS A 285 10.00 28.97 -6.84
C HIS A 285 10.42 27.89 -7.86
N ASN A 286 10.84 26.73 -7.37
CA ASN A 286 11.19 25.58 -8.22
C ASN A 286 10.87 24.27 -7.54
N LEU A 287 10.84 23.19 -8.34
CA LEU A 287 10.52 21.85 -7.87
C LEU A 287 11.56 21.28 -6.91
N GLU A 288 12.80 21.68 -7.06
CA GLU A 288 13.94 21.21 -6.26
C GLU A 288 13.82 21.71 -4.82
N SER A 289 13.66 23.02 -4.61
CA SER A 289 13.47 23.62 -3.28
C SER A 289 12.22 23.08 -2.56
N LEU A 290 11.13 22.85 -3.30
CA LEU A 290 9.94 22.21 -2.77
C LEU A 290 10.24 20.76 -2.32
N ASN A 291 10.93 19.97 -3.14
CA ASN A 291 11.26 18.58 -2.82
C ASN A 291 12.24 18.48 -1.64
N GLU A 292 13.18 19.40 -1.50
CA GLU A 292 14.03 19.47 -0.33
C GLU A 292 13.22 19.74 0.96
N ALA A 293 12.25 20.65 0.89
CA ALA A 293 11.38 20.93 2.04
C ALA A 293 10.48 19.75 2.38
N ILE A 294 9.92 19.06 1.37
CA ILE A 294 9.18 17.80 1.54
C ILE A 294 10.06 16.76 2.22
N LEU A 295 11.29 16.56 1.76
CA LEU A 295 12.20 15.56 2.32
C LEU A 295 12.53 15.84 3.79
N ARG A 296 12.80 17.10 4.15
CA ARG A 296 13.03 17.51 5.56
C ARG A 296 11.82 17.19 6.46
N SER A 297 10.60 17.47 5.99
CA SER A 297 9.40 17.16 6.75
C SER A 297 9.12 15.65 6.80
N LEU A 298 9.37 14.94 5.70
CA LEU A 298 9.24 13.49 5.61
C LEU A 298 10.19 12.75 6.58
N GLU A 299 11.40 13.27 6.77
CA GLU A 299 12.34 12.72 7.76
C GLU A 299 11.78 12.81 9.18
N LYS A 300 11.22 13.95 9.55
CA LYS A 300 10.54 14.12 10.85
C LYS A 300 9.35 13.17 10.97
N PHE A 301 8.56 13.03 9.90
CA PHE A 301 7.42 12.11 9.85
C PHE A 301 7.83 10.66 10.06
N ASN A 302 8.87 10.20 9.38
CA ASN A 302 9.37 8.83 9.50
C ASN A 302 10.09 8.56 10.83
N ALA A 303 10.60 9.59 11.49
CA ALA A 303 11.22 9.48 12.82
C ALA A 303 10.19 9.45 13.98
N ARG A 304 8.94 9.86 13.75
CA ARG A 304 7.88 9.83 14.78
C ARG A 304 7.46 8.38 15.06
N ASN A 305 7.24 8.07 16.32
CA ASN A 305 6.74 6.76 16.73
C ASN A 305 5.35 6.47 16.14
N LEU A 306 5.13 5.23 15.77
CA LEU A 306 3.83 4.77 15.34
C LEU A 306 2.83 4.79 16.49
N THR A 307 1.57 5.11 16.21
CA THR A 307 0.50 5.06 17.19
C THR A 307 0.41 3.65 17.77
N ARG A 308 0.51 3.53 19.10
CA ARG A 308 0.49 2.28 19.87
C ARG A 308 1.76 1.41 19.79
N ARG A 309 2.84 1.90 19.18
CA ARG A 309 4.17 1.25 19.17
C ARG A 309 5.21 2.18 19.80
N LYS A 310 6.30 1.62 20.29
CA LYS A 310 7.44 2.39 20.79
C LYS A 310 8.41 2.76 19.68
N GLU A 311 8.35 2.02 18.58
CA GLU A 311 9.23 2.17 17.43
C GLU A 311 8.69 3.19 16.44
N SER A 312 9.59 3.93 15.80
CA SER A 312 9.29 4.78 14.65
C SER A 312 9.26 3.95 13.35
N ARG A 313 8.73 4.55 12.28
CA ARG A 313 8.75 3.96 10.93
C ARG A 313 10.17 3.66 10.48
N ARG A 314 11.10 4.59 10.72
CA ARG A 314 12.53 4.43 10.39
C ARG A 314 13.14 3.26 11.16
N GLN A 315 12.92 3.17 12.46
CA GLN A 315 13.44 2.07 13.27
C GLN A 315 12.93 0.71 12.81
N LEU A 316 11.64 0.59 12.49
CA LEU A 316 11.07 -0.65 11.95
C LEU A 316 11.64 -0.99 10.58
N PHE A 317 11.80 0.01 9.71
CA PHE A 317 12.42 -0.17 8.41
C PHE A 317 13.85 -0.70 8.53
N GLU A 318 14.67 -0.07 9.38
CA GLU A 318 16.07 -0.45 9.59
C GLU A 318 16.22 -1.82 10.24
N ALA A 319 15.31 -2.16 11.18
CA ALA A 319 15.41 -3.41 11.92
C ALA A 319 14.86 -4.63 11.14
N VAL A 320 13.87 -4.44 10.27
CA VAL A 320 13.11 -5.56 9.70
C VAL A 320 13.03 -5.53 8.17
N GLU A 321 12.92 -4.35 7.54
CA GLU A 321 12.52 -4.29 6.13
C GLU A 321 13.69 -4.05 5.18
N ARG A 322 14.70 -3.27 5.59
CA ARG A 322 15.85 -2.91 4.76
C ARG A 322 16.56 -4.14 4.15
N ASP A 323 16.88 -5.13 4.99
CA ASP A 323 17.64 -6.31 4.57
C ASP A 323 16.83 -7.30 3.73
N ASN A 324 15.51 -7.12 3.67
CA ASN A 324 14.60 -7.91 2.84
C ASN A 324 14.32 -7.28 1.46
N LEU A 325 14.80 -6.08 1.22
CA LEU A 325 14.74 -5.46 -0.11
C LEU A 325 15.82 -6.06 -1.03
N ARG A 326 15.50 -6.16 -2.30
CA ARG A 326 16.45 -6.64 -3.32
C ARG A 326 17.53 -5.59 -3.58
N PRO A 327 18.76 -6.00 -3.85
CA PRO A 327 19.84 -5.07 -4.19
C PRO A 327 19.51 -4.29 -5.46
N LEU A 328 19.92 -3.02 -5.49
CA LEU A 328 19.72 -2.16 -6.66
C LEU A 328 20.67 -2.56 -7.79
N PRO A 329 20.21 -2.52 -9.06
CA PRO A 329 21.10 -2.66 -10.21
C PRO A 329 22.11 -1.51 -10.25
N ALA A 330 23.27 -1.76 -10.82
CA ALA A 330 24.36 -0.76 -10.93
C ALA A 330 23.94 0.48 -11.72
N ASN A 331 23.14 0.29 -12.77
CA ASN A 331 22.67 1.38 -13.63
C ASN A 331 21.23 1.77 -13.28
N ARG A 332 20.94 3.07 -13.44
CA ARG A 332 19.57 3.57 -13.38
C ARG A 332 18.76 3.07 -14.57
N TYR A 333 17.43 2.97 -14.37
CA TYR A 333 16.52 2.67 -15.48
C TYR A 333 16.51 3.83 -16.48
N GLN A 334 16.74 3.50 -17.73
CA GLN A 334 16.58 4.44 -18.84
C GLN A 334 15.28 4.14 -19.56
N MET A 335 14.33 5.08 -19.48
CA MET A 335 13.06 4.91 -20.16
C MET A 335 13.24 5.00 -21.66
N ARG A 336 13.08 3.87 -22.35
CA ARG A 336 13.17 3.77 -23.80
C ARG A 336 11.78 3.86 -24.41
N GLN A 337 11.67 4.73 -25.41
CA GLN A 337 10.48 4.84 -26.23
C GLN A 337 10.65 4.00 -27.50
N ARG A 338 9.54 3.59 -28.10
CA ARG A 338 9.53 2.83 -29.35
C ARG A 338 8.75 3.56 -30.41
N ALA A 339 9.29 3.61 -31.61
CA ALA A 339 8.63 4.12 -32.80
C ALA A 339 8.89 3.18 -33.96
N VAL A 340 7.97 3.10 -34.91
CA VAL A 340 8.16 2.34 -36.14
C VAL A 340 8.37 3.34 -37.28
N ALA A 341 9.45 3.17 -38.02
CA ALA A 341 9.76 3.99 -39.17
C ALA A 341 10.12 3.13 -40.40
N THR A 342 9.85 3.65 -41.59
CA THR A 342 10.29 3.03 -42.84
C THR A 342 11.61 3.63 -43.25
N VAL A 343 12.60 2.78 -43.57
CA VAL A 343 13.88 3.24 -44.07
C VAL A 343 13.72 3.80 -45.49
N GLN A 344 14.04 5.07 -45.67
CA GLN A 344 13.91 5.75 -46.95
C GLN A 344 14.99 5.31 -47.95
N ARG A 345 14.80 5.61 -49.24
CA ARG A 345 15.75 5.25 -50.32
C ARG A 345 17.15 5.78 -50.13
N ASN A 346 17.29 6.88 -49.39
CA ASN A 346 18.57 7.50 -49.04
C ASN A 346 19.21 6.86 -47.76
N SER A 347 18.70 5.69 -47.32
CA SER A 347 19.16 4.98 -46.12
C SER A 347 18.95 5.74 -44.79
N TYR A 348 17.94 6.62 -44.72
CA TYR A 348 17.60 7.31 -43.47
C TYR A 348 16.24 6.90 -42.92
N VAL A 349 16.11 6.99 -41.61
CA VAL A 349 14.82 6.99 -40.90
C VAL A 349 14.61 8.37 -40.27
N THR A 350 13.35 8.81 -40.22
CA THR A 350 12.98 10.09 -39.59
C THR A 350 12.34 9.84 -38.24
N LEU A 351 12.87 10.45 -37.19
CA LEU A 351 12.32 10.46 -35.84
C LEU A 351 12.35 11.89 -35.29
N HIS A 352 11.20 12.38 -34.81
CA HIS A 352 11.08 13.75 -34.26
C HIS A 352 11.66 14.85 -35.15
N LYS A 353 11.49 14.75 -36.49
CA LYS A 353 12.02 15.65 -37.52
C LYS A 353 13.55 15.58 -37.70
N HIS A 354 14.24 14.65 -37.06
CA HIS A 354 15.65 14.37 -37.29
C HIS A 354 15.82 13.13 -38.16
N HIS A 355 16.91 13.07 -38.94
CA HIS A 355 17.22 11.99 -39.85
C HIS A 355 18.40 11.19 -39.31
N TYR A 356 18.26 9.87 -39.27
CA TYR A 356 19.27 8.93 -38.75
C TYR A 356 19.59 7.92 -39.83
N SER A 357 20.89 7.74 -40.13
CA SER A 357 21.31 6.80 -41.17
C SER A 357 21.15 5.35 -40.68
N VAL A 358 20.70 4.48 -41.56
CA VAL A 358 20.50 3.06 -41.31
C VAL A 358 21.18 2.28 -42.44
N PRO A 359 21.78 1.11 -42.18
CA PRO A 359 22.42 0.35 -43.24
C PRO A 359 21.54 0.11 -44.46
N VAL A 360 22.14 0.21 -45.66
CA VAL A 360 21.44 0.17 -46.95
C VAL A 360 20.58 -1.10 -47.14
N GLN A 361 20.94 -2.19 -46.55
CA GLN A 361 20.20 -3.47 -46.57
C GLN A 361 18.77 -3.38 -45.97
N TYR A 362 18.46 -2.31 -45.25
CA TYR A 362 17.14 -2.07 -44.65
C TYR A 362 16.30 -1.07 -45.45
N VAL A 363 16.81 -0.53 -46.55
CA VAL A 363 16.05 0.38 -47.42
C VAL A 363 14.70 -0.26 -47.85
N GLY A 364 13.63 0.50 -47.68
CA GLY A 364 12.26 0.08 -47.92
C GLY A 364 11.63 -0.82 -46.86
N LYS A 365 12.38 -1.25 -45.84
CA LYS A 365 11.85 -2.06 -44.72
C LYS A 365 11.34 -1.17 -43.61
N ARG A 366 10.36 -1.68 -42.86
CA ARG A 366 9.92 -1.10 -41.58
C ARG A 366 10.86 -1.60 -40.47
N VAL A 367 11.40 -0.67 -39.71
CA VAL A 367 12.27 -0.93 -38.56
C VAL A 367 11.64 -0.35 -37.30
N GLU A 368 11.81 -1.02 -36.18
CA GLU A 368 11.46 -0.48 -34.87
C GLU A 368 12.65 0.33 -34.34
N LEU A 369 12.39 1.56 -33.94
CA LEU A 369 13.37 2.44 -33.31
C LEU A 369 13.12 2.42 -31.80
N VAL A 370 14.08 1.98 -31.03
CA VAL A 370 14.08 2.07 -29.57
C VAL A 370 15.01 3.23 -29.21
N TYR A 371 14.47 4.27 -28.57
CA TYR A 371 15.22 5.48 -28.28
C TYR A 371 14.95 6.01 -26.87
N ASP A 372 15.94 6.68 -26.31
CA ASP A 372 15.88 7.46 -25.08
C ASP A 372 16.28 8.91 -25.37
N THR A 373 16.63 9.68 -24.33
CA THR A 373 17.10 11.07 -24.48
C THR A 373 18.45 11.19 -25.21
N ASP A 374 19.27 10.15 -25.19
CA ASP A 374 20.68 10.18 -25.60
C ASP A 374 20.96 9.26 -26.77
N THR A 375 20.18 8.20 -26.94
CA THR A 375 20.46 7.13 -27.91
C THR A 375 19.25 6.67 -28.69
N ILE A 376 19.46 6.28 -29.95
CA ILE A 376 18.49 5.59 -30.79
C ILE A 376 19.08 4.27 -31.24
N THR A 377 18.33 3.20 -31.08
CA THR A 377 18.71 1.87 -31.54
C THR A 377 17.63 1.35 -32.49
N PRO A 378 17.91 1.19 -33.79
CA PRO A 378 16.99 0.50 -34.68
C PRO A 378 17.05 -1.00 -34.39
N VAL A 379 15.88 -1.60 -34.20
CA VAL A 379 15.69 -3.03 -33.95
C VAL A 379 14.95 -3.62 -35.14
N GLY A 380 15.58 -4.52 -35.89
CA GLY A 380 14.94 -5.27 -36.99
C GLY A 380 14.72 -6.73 -36.60
N GLN A 381 13.82 -7.42 -37.27
CA GLN A 381 13.52 -8.84 -37.03
C GLN A 381 14.70 -9.80 -37.23
N ASN A 382 15.83 -9.34 -37.79
CA ASN A 382 17.09 -10.09 -37.88
C ASN A 382 18.27 -9.16 -37.62
N VAL A 383 18.75 -9.17 -36.39
CA VAL A 383 20.09 -8.83 -35.93
C VAL A 383 20.72 -7.57 -36.53
N PHE A 384 20.29 -6.40 -36.07
CA PHE A 384 21.15 -5.22 -36.06
C PHE A 384 21.05 -4.55 -34.69
N ARG A 385 22.15 -4.51 -33.93
CA ARG A 385 22.31 -3.73 -32.72
C ARG A 385 23.31 -2.61 -33.00
N GLY A 386 22.87 -1.59 -33.73
CA GLY A 386 23.63 -0.34 -33.87
C GLY A 386 23.07 0.70 -32.89
N GLN A 387 23.92 1.36 -32.11
CA GLN A 387 23.55 2.48 -31.25
C GLN A 387 23.93 3.80 -31.93
N PHE A 388 23.00 4.74 -32.01
CA PHE A 388 23.27 6.10 -32.47
C PHE A 388 23.14 7.07 -31.29
N LYS A 389 24.12 7.96 -31.12
CA LYS A 389 23.99 9.07 -30.17
C LYS A 389 23.10 10.15 -30.76
N ILE A 390 22.18 10.66 -29.97
CA ILE A 390 21.37 11.85 -30.30
C ILE A 390 22.26 13.05 -30.02
N PHE A 391 22.75 13.69 -31.08
CA PHE A 391 23.36 15.02 -30.94
C PHE A 391 22.27 16.08 -31.08
N SER A 392 22.10 16.92 -30.08
CA SER A 392 21.27 18.14 -30.17
C SER A 392 21.97 19.14 -31.08
N GLY A 393 21.66 19.11 -32.34
CA GLY A 393 22.15 20.07 -33.35
C GLY A 393 22.83 19.40 -34.55
N VAL A 394 22.14 19.50 -35.69
CA VAL A 394 22.62 19.33 -37.06
C VAL A 394 23.42 18.07 -37.41
N ASN A 395 22.80 17.24 -38.28
CA ASN A 395 23.39 16.11 -39.05
C ASN A 395 24.28 15.13 -38.25
N SER A 396 23.66 14.14 -37.65
CA SER A 396 24.37 13.01 -37.10
C SER A 396 24.67 11.95 -38.16
N THR A 397 25.92 11.91 -38.61
CA THR A 397 26.48 10.78 -39.38
C THR A 397 26.97 9.72 -38.43
N LEU A 398 26.78 8.44 -38.77
CA LEU A 398 27.28 7.27 -38.07
C LEU A 398 28.79 7.38 -37.75
N VAL A 399 29.19 6.97 -36.56
CA VAL A 399 30.50 6.43 -36.24
C VAL A 399 30.36 4.95 -35.93
#